data_64dbf810d5753bcfb1ebce6607138bc8
#
_entry.id   64dbf810d5753bcfb1ebce6607138bc8
#
_cell.length_a   1.000
_cell.length_b   1.000
_cell.length_c   1.000
_cell.angle_alpha   90.00
_cell.angle_beta   90.00
_cell.angle_gamma   90.00
#
_symmetry.space_group_name_H-M   'P 1'
#
loop_
_entity.id
_entity.type
_entity.pdbx_description
1 polymer ?
#
loop_
_entity_poly.entity_id
_entity_poly.type
_entity_poly.pdbx_seq_one_letter_code
_entity_poly.pdbx_strand_id
1 'polypeptide(L)'
;ELIQLGKQDIIIAGGAEQEHWTSSSMFDAMGALSSKYNDEPEKASRPFDIGRDGFVIAGGSGMLILEEEEHAIKRNAPIIARLEGYSANSDGYDMVSPSGEGAQRCMSQAINEYGSDVDYINAHGTSTPVGDLAELNAIKGVFGKSAPVIGSTKSMTGHSLGATGAQEAIYSILMMQNDFIAPSININTLVEEAEGLNISQLMMKQKLQAVMSNSFGFGGTNASLIFSKF
;
A
#
# COMPACT_ATOMS: atom_id res chain seq x y z
N GLU A 1 -5.63 16.83 -6.24
CA GLU A 1 -5.76 18.27 -5.92
C GLU A 1 -5.85 19.15 -7.20
N LEU A 2 -4.87 19.12 -8.13
CA LEU A 2 -4.90 20.00 -9.32
C LEU A 2 -6.15 19.81 -10.15
N ILE A 3 -6.66 18.61 -10.31
CA ILE A 3 -7.93 18.31 -10.97
C ILE A 3 -9.10 18.87 -10.16
N GLN A 4 -9.15 18.61 -8.86
CA GLN A 4 -10.19 19.14 -7.95
C GLN A 4 -10.24 20.67 -7.92
N LEU A 5 -9.09 21.32 -8.10
CA LEU A 5 -8.98 22.79 -8.20
C LEU A 5 -9.29 23.34 -9.59
N GLY A 6 -9.65 22.49 -10.56
CA GLY A 6 -9.93 22.88 -11.94
C GLY A 6 -8.72 23.47 -12.70
N LYS A 7 -7.49 23.07 -12.29
CA LYS A 7 -6.26 23.51 -12.94
C LYS A 7 -5.85 22.60 -14.09
N GLN A 8 -6.26 21.35 -14.05
CA GLN A 8 -5.99 20.33 -15.06
C GLN A 8 -7.20 19.42 -15.20
N ASP A 9 -7.52 19.02 -16.42
CA ASP A 9 -8.57 18.02 -16.68
C ASP A 9 -8.00 16.60 -16.66
N ILE A 10 -6.73 16.43 -17.08
CA ILE A 10 -6.06 15.12 -17.18
C ILE A 10 -4.65 15.24 -16.61
N ILE A 11 -4.25 14.27 -15.78
CA ILE A 11 -2.90 14.15 -15.22
C ILE A 11 -2.43 12.71 -15.34
N ILE A 12 -1.20 12.52 -15.79
CA ILE A 12 -0.51 11.23 -15.71
C ILE A 12 0.25 11.21 -14.38
N ALA A 13 -0.10 10.28 -13.51
CA ALA A 13 0.53 10.11 -12.21
C ALA A 13 1.11 8.69 -12.09
N GLY A 14 2.30 8.60 -11.53
CA GLY A 14 2.94 7.30 -11.37
C GLY A 14 4.36 7.42 -10.87
N GLY A 15 5.09 6.31 -10.97
CA GLY A 15 6.48 6.23 -10.56
C GLY A 15 7.22 5.12 -11.31
N ALA A 16 8.52 5.24 -11.31
CA ALA A 16 9.45 4.25 -11.85
C ALA A 16 10.64 4.11 -10.91
N GLU A 17 11.15 2.90 -10.79
CA GLU A 17 12.32 2.59 -9.98
C GLU A 17 13.17 1.54 -10.69
N GLN A 18 14.46 1.76 -10.67
CA GLN A 18 15.43 0.78 -11.15
C GLN A 18 16.11 0.12 -9.95
N GLU A 19 15.97 -1.20 -9.81
CA GLU A 19 16.83 -1.93 -8.89
C GLU A 19 18.30 -1.83 -9.36
N HIS A 20 19.17 -1.43 -8.44
CA HIS A 20 20.59 -1.29 -8.71
C HIS A 20 21.40 -1.56 -7.45
N TRP A 21 22.58 -2.17 -7.59
CA TRP A 21 23.41 -2.55 -6.45
C TRP A 21 23.78 -1.39 -5.52
N THR A 22 23.85 -0.16 -6.04
CA THR A 22 24.12 1.03 -5.20
C THR A 22 22.98 1.33 -4.24
N SER A 23 21.71 1.24 -4.70
CA SER A 23 20.53 1.38 -3.84
C SER A 23 20.48 0.25 -2.83
N SER A 24 20.72 -0.99 -3.26
CA SER A 24 20.77 -2.16 -2.38
C SER A 24 21.83 -2.00 -1.31
N SER A 25 23.04 -1.54 -1.65
CA SER A 25 24.13 -1.30 -0.69
C SER A 25 23.77 -0.25 0.37
N MET A 26 23.05 0.81 0.00
CA MET A 26 22.63 1.85 0.95
C MET A 26 21.62 1.30 1.96
N PHE A 27 20.60 0.58 1.50
CA PHE A 27 19.58 -0.01 2.38
C PHE A 27 20.14 -1.16 3.21
N ASP A 28 21.07 -1.94 2.67
CA ASP A 28 21.77 -3.00 3.42
C ASP A 28 22.62 -2.39 4.55
N ALA A 29 23.34 -1.32 4.28
CA ALA A 29 24.12 -0.60 5.31
C ALA A 29 23.24 -0.03 6.43
N MET A 30 21.96 0.22 6.17
CA MET A 30 20.98 0.63 7.17
C MET A 30 20.36 -0.56 7.93
N GLY A 31 20.65 -1.79 7.53
CA GLY A 31 20.02 -2.98 8.08
C GLY A 31 18.53 -3.11 7.72
N ALA A 32 18.11 -2.50 6.61
CA ALA A 32 16.69 -2.47 6.19
C ALA A 32 16.32 -3.63 5.27
N LEU A 33 17.28 -4.27 4.60
CA LEU A 33 17.04 -5.40 3.70
C LEU A 33 16.98 -6.73 4.43
N SER A 34 16.17 -7.64 3.90
CA SER A 34 16.18 -9.04 4.30
C SER A 34 17.51 -9.69 3.95
N SER A 35 18.11 -10.42 4.87
CA SER A 35 19.38 -11.12 4.71
C SER A 35 19.37 -12.58 5.16
N LYS A 36 18.39 -12.99 5.97
CA LYS A 36 18.28 -14.36 6.48
C LYS A 36 17.87 -15.39 5.43
N TYR A 37 17.28 -14.93 4.33
CA TYR A 37 16.69 -15.79 3.31
C TYR A 37 17.46 -15.77 1.99
N ASN A 38 18.76 -15.41 1.99
CA ASN A 38 19.55 -15.36 0.77
C ASN A 38 19.68 -16.70 0.05
N ASP A 39 19.58 -17.82 0.77
CA ASP A 39 19.56 -19.17 0.20
C ASP A 39 18.17 -19.63 -0.28
N GLU A 40 17.12 -18.90 0.10
CA GLU A 40 15.72 -19.17 -0.29
C GLU A 40 15.01 -17.83 -0.59
N PRO A 41 15.47 -17.05 -1.59
CA PRO A 41 15.06 -15.65 -1.79
C PRO A 41 13.55 -15.48 -2.03
N GLU A 42 12.87 -16.50 -2.55
CA GLU A 42 11.41 -16.50 -2.74
C GLU A 42 10.63 -16.47 -1.40
N LYS A 43 11.31 -16.76 -0.28
CA LYS A 43 10.72 -16.71 1.08
C LYS A 43 11.07 -15.44 1.85
N ALA A 44 11.89 -14.55 1.27
CA ALA A 44 12.44 -13.39 1.96
C ALA A 44 11.38 -12.33 2.26
N SER A 45 10.57 -11.94 1.27
CA SER A 45 9.49 -10.99 1.49
C SER A 45 8.30 -11.68 2.15
N ARG A 46 8.08 -11.36 3.42
CA ARG A 46 7.10 -12.03 4.30
C ARG A 46 6.40 -11.07 5.26
N PRO A 47 5.68 -10.07 4.75
CA PRO A 47 4.99 -9.09 5.58
C PRO A 47 4.13 -9.78 6.65
N PHE A 48 4.15 -9.24 7.87
CA PHE A 48 3.37 -9.69 9.02
C PHE A 48 3.77 -11.05 9.62
N ASP A 49 4.77 -11.75 9.05
CA ASP A 49 5.30 -13.00 9.64
C ASP A 49 6.31 -12.70 10.76
N ILE A 50 6.34 -13.53 11.80
CA ILE A 50 7.29 -13.36 12.91
C ILE A 50 8.76 -13.50 12.48
N GLY A 51 9.04 -14.22 11.40
CA GLY A 51 10.38 -14.44 10.85
C GLY A 51 10.87 -13.36 9.90
N ARG A 52 10.08 -12.31 9.66
CA ARG A 52 10.49 -11.21 8.77
C ARG A 52 11.72 -10.49 9.30
N ASP A 53 12.58 -10.02 8.42
CA ASP A 53 13.87 -9.43 8.82
C ASP A 53 14.30 -8.21 7.98
N GLY A 54 13.43 -7.74 7.09
CA GLY A 54 13.69 -6.61 6.22
C GLY A 54 12.93 -6.72 4.90
N PHE A 55 12.97 -5.67 4.10
CA PHE A 55 12.31 -5.70 2.80
C PHE A 55 13.20 -6.31 1.70
N VAL A 56 12.58 -6.75 0.62
CA VAL A 56 13.25 -7.19 -0.60
C VAL A 56 13.14 -6.06 -1.62
N ILE A 57 14.27 -5.52 -2.05
CA ILE A 57 14.29 -4.45 -3.05
C ILE A 57 13.87 -4.98 -4.41
N ALA A 58 13.14 -4.20 -5.17
CA ALA A 58 12.68 -4.52 -6.52
C ALA A 58 12.69 -3.27 -7.41
N GLY A 59 12.52 -3.46 -8.69
CA GLY A 59 12.33 -2.39 -9.67
C GLY A 59 10.97 -2.48 -10.36
N GLY A 60 10.69 -1.52 -11.21
CA GLY A 60 9.49 -1.50 -12.04
C GLY A 60 8.94 -0.11 -12.30
N SER A 61 7.74 -0.05 -12.83
CA SER A 61 7.03 1.20 -13.06
C SER A 61 5.52 0.97 -13.02
N GLY A 62 4.77 2.04 -12.75
CA GLY A 62 3.32 2.09 -12.85
C GLY A 62 2.87 3.50 -13.19
N MET A 63 1.89 3.63 -14.10
CA MET A 63 1.32 4.91 -14.49
C MET A 63 -0.20 4.81 -14.51
N LEU A 64 -0.86 5.82 -13.96
CA LEU A 64 -2.29 6.00 -13.95
C LEU A 64 -2.62 7.29 -14.69
N ILE A 65 -3.68 7.26 -15.50
CA ILE A 65 -4.26 8.46 -16.08
C ILE A 65 -5.42 8.86 -15.19
N LEU A 66 -5.25 9.99 -14.50
CA LEU A 66 -6.29 10.61 -13.68
C LEU A 66 -7.00 11.64 -14.54
N GLU A 67 -8.32 11.62 -14.55
CA GLU A 67 -9.12 12.50 -15.36
C GLU A 67 -10.33 12.98 -14.54
N GLU A 68 -10.72 14.24 -14.75
CA GLU A 68 -11.93 14.79 -14.17
C GLU A 68 -13.15 13.99 -14.69
N GLU A 69 -14.07 13.63 -13.79
CA GLU A 69 -15.15 12.68 -14.10
C GLU A 69 -16.09 13.16 -15.21
N GLU A 70 -16.56 14.40 -15.15
CA GLU A 70 -17.45 14.94 -16.17
C GLU A 70 -16.75 15.09 -17.53
N HIS A 71 -15.46 15.42 -17.52
CA HIS A 71 -14.63 15.46 -18.73
C HIS A 71 -14.54 14.06 -19.37
N ALA A 72 -14.29 13.03 -18.55
CA ALA A 72 -14.22 11.64 -19.00
C ALA A 72 -15.58 11.16 -19.57
N ILE A 73 -16.68 11.43 -18.87
CA ILE A 73 -18.04 11.09 -19.30
C ILE A 73 -18.37 11.80 -20.63
N LYS A 74 -18.08 13.08 -20.75
CA LYS A 74 -18.37 13.88 -21.95
C LYS A 74 -17.71 13.34 -23.21
N ARG A 75 -16.52 12.75 -23.11
CA ARG A 75 -15.81 12.12 -24.23
C ARG A 75 -16.02 10.62 -24.36
N ASN A 76 -16.91 10.04 -23.53
CA ASN A 76 -17.18 8.59 -23.45
C ASN A 76 -15.92 7.76 -23.15
N ALA A 77 -15.07 8.23 -22.24
CA ALA A 77 -13.91 7.46 -21.79
C ALA A 77 -14.33 6.20 -21.02
N PRO A 78 -13.59 5.11 -21.14
CA PRO A 78 -13.78 3.96 -20.24
C PRO A 78 -13.24 4.32 -18.84
N ILE A 79 -14.14 4.62 -17.91
CA ILE A 79 -13.76 4.88 -16.52
C ILE A 79 -13.55 3.55 -15.82
N ILE A 80 -12.37 3.35 -15.23
CA ILE A 80 -11.95 2.10 -14.60
C ILE A 80 -12.32 2.08 -13.12
N ALA A 81 -12.10 3.19 -12.43
CA ALA A 81 -12.40 3.37 -11.02
C ALA A 81 -12.47 4.87 -10.71
N ARG A 82 -13.04 5.23 -9.57
CA ARG A 82 -12.94 6.58 -8.99
C ARG A 82 -11.86 6.63 -7.94
N LEU A 83 -11.13 7.73 -7.86
CA LEU A 83 -10.28 8.08 -6.71
C LEU A 83 -11.12 8.96 -5.78
N GLU A 84 -11.65 8.38 -4.71
CA GLU A 84 -12.66 9.00 -3.84
C GLU A 84 -12.07 9.55 -2.54
N GLY A 85 -10.98 8.97 -2.06
CA GLY A 85 -10.31 9.40 -0.84
C GLY A 85 -8.82 9.54 -1.07
N TYR A 86 -8.26 10.64 -0.59
CA TYR A 86 -6.85 10.91 -0.69
C TYR A 86 -6.34 11.63 0.56
N SER A 87 -5.22 11.18 1.07
CA SER A 87 -4.49 11.92 2.09
C SER A 87 -2.99 11.75 1.92
N ALA A 88 -2.25 12.80 2.19
CA ALA A 88 -0.81 12.78 2.33
C ALA A 88 -0.40 13.68 3.50
N ASN A 89 0.52 13.20 4.32
CA ASN A 89 1.08 13.96 5.42
C ASN A 89 2.53 13.58 5.70
N SER A 90 3.16 14.30 6.61
CA SER A 90 4.43 13.91 7.21
C SER A 90 4.33 14.02 8.72
N ASP A 91 4.81 13.00 9.44
CA ASP A 91 4.85 13.04 10.91
C ASP A 91 6.21 13.54 11.44
N GLY A 92 7.27 13.47 10.63
CA GLY A 92 8.59 13.98 10.98
C GLY A 92 9.18 13.38 12.26
N TYR A 93 8.73 12.18 12.64
CA TYR A 93 9.10 11.56 13.92
C TYR A 93 10.56 11.07 13.91
N ASP A 94 10.90 10.26 12.92
CA ASP A 94 12.24 9.68 12.75
C ASP A 94 12.51 9.43 11.26
N MET A 95 13.80 9.35 10.88
CA MET A 95 14.19 9.14 9.49
C MET A 95 13.79 7.75 8.98
N VAL A 96 13.91 6.72 9.82
CA VAL A 96 13.74 5.31 9.40
C VAL A 96 12.73 4.52 10.25
N SER A 97 12.40 5.01 11.45
CA SER A 97 11.49 4.35 12.39
C SER A 97 10.14 5.06 12.39
N PRO A 98 9.08 4.48 11.79
CA PRO A 98 7.77 5.12 11.74
C PRO A 98 7.11 5.19 13.13
N SER A 99 6.46 6.30 13.43
CA SER A 99 5.68 6.46 14.67
C SER A 99 4.37 5.68 14.67
N GLY A 100 3.82 5.41 13.50
CA GLY A 100 2.46 4.90 13.27
C GLY A 100 1.37 5.99 13.39
N GLU A 101 1.63 7.10 14.08
CA GLU A 101 0.65 8.19 14.23
C GLU A 101 0.36 8.86 12.90
N GLY A 102 1.39 9.18 12.11
CA GLY A 102 1.22 9.76 10.78
C GLY A 102 0.43 8.87 9.85
N ALA A 103 0.71 7.56 9.86
CA ALA A 103 -0.04 6.57 9.10
C ALA A 103 -1.51 6.51 9.53
N GLN A 104 -1.78 6.46 10.84
CA GLN A 104 -3.14 6.47 11.38
C GLN A 104 -3.91 7.71 10.96
N ARG A 105 -3.32 8.88 11.08
CA ARG A 105 -3.93 10.15 10.69
C ARG A 105 -4.16 10.21 9.18
N CYS A 106 -3.23 9.71 8.39
CA CYS A 106 -3.34 9.65 6.93
C CYS A 106 -4.52 8.79 6.50
N MET A 107 -4.62 7.56 6.98
CA MET A 107 -5.77 6.67 6.71
C MET A 107 -7.09 7.28 7.17
N SER A 108 -7.13 7.87 8.39
CA SER A 108 -8.35 8.51 8.92
C SER A 108 -8.83 9.67 8.03
N GLN A 109 -7.92 10.47 7.52
CA GLN A 109 -8.26 11.57 6.61
C GLN A 109 -8.82 11.06 5.28
N ALA A 110 -8.18 10.04 4.67
CA ALA A 110 -8.67 9.43 3.43
C ALA A 110 -10.07 8.80 3.60
N ILE A 111 -10.32 8.09 4.72
CA ILE A 111 -11.63 7.53 5.05
C ILE A 111 -12.68 8.63 5.26
N ASN A 112 -12.33 9.71 5.95
CA ASN A 112 -13.24 10.83 6.17
C ASN A 112 -13.61 11.54 4.85
N GLU A 113 -12.67 11.65 3.91
CA GLU A 113 -12.94 12.21 2.59
C GLU A 113 -13.86 11.29 1.77
N TYR A 114 -13.61 9.98 1.80
CA TYR A 114 -14.45 8.99 1.13
C TYR A 114 -15.84 8.85 1.76
N GLY A 115 -15.93 8.95 3.08
CA GLY A 115 -17.20 8.94 3.82
C GLY A 115 -17.86 7.58 3.96
N SER A 116 -17.18 6.47 3.68
CA SER A 116 -17.70 5.10 3.78
C SER A 116 -16.60 4.11 4.13
N ASP A 117 -16.98 2.85 4.34
CA ASP A 117 -16.05 1.76 4.63
C ASP A 117 -15.35 1.28 3.34
N VAL A 118 -14.16 0.67 3.51
CA VAL A 118 -13.42 -0.02 2.46
C VAL A 118 -13.44 -1.52 2.71
N ASP A 119 -13.39 -2.31 1.64
CA ASP A 119 -13.42 -3.78 1.71
C ASP A 119 -12.04 -4.41 1.88
N TYR A 120 -11.00 -3.72 1.41
CA TYR A 120 -9.63 -4.21 1.39
C TYR A 120 -8.62 -3.07 1.57
N ILE A 121 -7.56 -3.36 2.30
CA ILE A 121 -6.36 -2.52 2.42
C ILE A 121 -5.18 -3.25 1.79
N ASN A 122 -4.59 -2.67 0.74
CA ASN A 122 -3.23 -3.01 0.32
C ASN A 122 -2.28 -2.21 1.20
N ALA A 123 -1.78 -2.86 2.22
CA ALA A 123 -0.91 -2.24 3.21
C ALA A 123 0.46 -1.91 2.63
N HIS A 124 1.13 -0.94 3.21
CA HIS A 124 2.54 -0.71 2.92
C HIS A 124 3.38 -1.95 3.19
N GLY A 125 3.19 -2.61 4.33
CA GLY A 125 3.62 -3.96 4.67
C GLY A 125 4.90 -4.42 3.98
N THR A 126 6.05 -3.89 4.42
CA THR A 126 7.35 -4.06 3.75
C THR A 126 8.13 -5.29 4.19
N SER A 127 7.60 -6.08 5.12
CA SER A 127 8.36 -7.19 5.75
C SER A 127 9.47 -6.70 6.69
N THR A 128 9.38 -5.46 7.19
CA THR A 128 10.34 -4.94 8.17
C THR A 128 9.87 -5.18 9.60
N PRO A 129 10.78 -5.45 10.54
CA PRO A 129 10.42 -5.73 11.93
C PRO A 129 9.59 -4.62 12.59
N VAL A 130 9.92 -3.37 12.34
CA VAL A 130 9.27 -2.20 12.99
C VAL A 130 8.10 -1.68 12.16
N GLY A 131 8.29 -1.55 10.83
CA GLY A 131 7.30 -0.92 9.94
C GLY A 131 5.96 -1.64 9.92
N ASP A 132 5.99 -2.97 9.80
CA ASP A 132 4.77 -3.78 9.76
C ASP A 132 3.95 -3.65 11.05
N LEU A 133 4.61 -3.63 12.23
CA LEU A 133 3.92 -3.47 13.52
C LEU A 133 3.30 -2.09 13.67
N ALA A 134 4.03 -1.05 13.28
CA ALA A 134 3.54 0.33 13.33
C ALA A 134 2.28 0.48 12.47
N GLU A 135 2.27 -0.10 11.26
CA GLU A 135 1.12 -0.07 10.36
C GLU A 135 -0.06 -0.88 10.89
N LEU A 136 0.14 -2.11 11.39
CA LEU A 136 -0.94 -2.92 11.97
C LEU A 136 -1.61 -2.20 13.14
N ASN A 137 -0.81 -1.57 14.01
CA ASN A 137 -1.34 -0.78 15.13
C ASN A 137 -2.09 0.46 14.64
N ALA A 138 -1.61 1.14 13.59
CA ALA A 138 -2.30 2.26 12.98
C ALA A 138 -3.65 1.84 12.38
N ILE A 139 -3.70 0.69 11.66
CA ILE A 139 -4.94 0.11 11.12
C ILE A 139 -5.94 -0.20 12.26
N LYS A 140 -5.47 -0.84 13.34
CA LYS A 140 -6.32 -1.07 14.53
C LYS A 140 -6.84 0.23 15.12
N GLY A 141 -6.02 1.27 15.16
CA GLY A 141 -6.41 2.59 15.67
C GLY A 141 -7.49 3.27 14.82
N VAL A 142 -7.48 3.06 13.51
CA VAL A 142 -8.48 3.64 12.59
C VAL A 142 -9.77 2.81 12.56
N PHE A 143 -9.67 1.51 12.38
CA PHE A 143 -10.81 0.64 12.05
C PHE A 143 -11.32 -0.18 13.24
N GLY A 144 -10.53 -0.32 14.30
CA GLY A 144 -10.91 -1.11 15.46
C GLY A 144 -11.25 -2.56 15.08
N LYS A 145 -12.42 -3.02 15.52
CA LYS A 145 -12.92 -4.38 15.23
C LYS A 145 -13.52 -4.52 13.82
N SER A 146 -13.73 -3.42 13.14
CA SER A 146 -14.33 -3.39 11.79
C SER A 146 -13.26 -3.27 10.70
N ALA A 147 -12.01 -3.63 11.01
CA ALA A 147 -10.94 -3.59 10.02
C ALA A 147 -11.28 -4.46 8.80
N PRO A 148 -11.10 -3.92 7.58
CA PRO A 148 -11.31 -4.69 6.35
C PRO A 148 -10.29 -5.81 6.21
N VAL A 149 -10.37 -6.58 5.12
CA VAL A 149 -9.30 -7.53 4.79
C VAL A 149 -8.02 -6.78 4.48
N ILE A 150 -6.90 -7.24 5.02
CA ILE A 150 -5.58 -6.62 4.87
C ILE A 150 -4.65 -7.56 4.12
N GLY A 151 -3.93 -7.04 3.15
CA GLY A 151 -2.86 -7.78 2.49
C GLY A 151 -1.69 -6.87 2.13
N SER A 152 -0.55 -7.47 1.82
CA SER A 152 0.59 -6.77 1.21
C SER A 152 1.03 -7.52 -0.04
N THR A 153 0.87 -6.87 -1.18
CA THR A 153 1.36 -7.40 -2.46
C THR A 153 2.88 -7.48 -2.52
N LYS A 154 3.59 -6.77 -1.63
CA LYS A 154 5.05 -6.84 -1.52
C LYS A 154 5.56 -8.23 -1.12
N SER A 155 4.72 -9.08 -0.56
CA SER A 155 5.06 -10.49 -0.33
C SER A 155 5.44 -11.22 -1.63
N MET A 156 4.86 -10.81 -2.77
CA MET A 156 5.09 -11.39 -4.10
C MET A 156 6.00 -10.53 -4.99
N THR A 157 5.94 -9.20 -4.84
CA THR A 157 6.61 -8.27 -5.77
C THR A 157 7.91 -7.70 -5.22
N GLY A 158 8.15 -7.82 -3.91
CA GLY A 158 9.15 -7.00 -3.24
C GLY A 158 8.70 -5.53 -3.17
N HIS A 159 9.63 -4.66 -2.83
CA HIS A 159 9.42 -3.23 -2.67
C HIS A 159 10.17 -2.45 -3.75
N SER A 160 9.45 -1.96 -4.75
CA SER A 160 10.00 -1.18 -5.86
C SER A 160 10.03 0.34 -5.57
N LEU A 161 10.20 0.71 -4.29
CA LEU A 161 10.44 2.07 -3.81
C LEU A 161 9.57 3.13 -4.50
N GLY A 162 10.15 3.96 -5.36
CA GLY A 162 9.45 5.05 -6.05
C GLY A 162 8.37 4.61 -7.05
N ALA A 163 8.37 3.34 -7.48
CA ALA A 163 7.32 2.78 -8.35
C ALA A 163 6.17 2.13 -7.55
N THR A 164 6.43 1.71 -6.30
CA THR A 164 5.55 0.83 -5.54
C THR A 164 4.14 1.38 -5.39
N GLY A 165 3.98 2.65 -4.99
CA GLY A 165 2.65 3.22 -4.75
C GLY A 165 1.75 3.18 -5.98
N ALA A 166 2.30 3.45 -7.17
CA ALA A 166 1.55 3.36 -8.42
C ALA A 166 1.21 1.92 -8.79
N GLN A 167 2.14 0.98 -8.60
CA GLN A 167 1.91 -0.44 -8.85
C GLN A 167 0.82 -0.99 -7.92
N GLU A 168 0.88 -0.67 -6.63
CA GLU A 168 -0.09 -1.14 -5.63
C GLU A 168 -1.48 -0.53 -5.83
N ALA A 169 -1.57 0.73 -6.28
CA ALA A 169 -2.82 1.32 -6.73
C ALA A 169 -3.42 0.52 -7.91
N ILE A 170 -2.60 0.20 -8.91
CA ILE A 170 -3.03 -0.63 -10.06
C ILE A 170 -3.47 -2.02 -9.61
N TYR A 171 -2.70 -2.70 -8.75
CA TYR A 171 -3.06 -4.03 -8.24
C TYR A 171 -4.38 -3.99 -7.46
N SER A 172 -4.58 -2.97 -6.62
CA SER A 172 -5.81 -2.79 -5.85
C SER A 172 -7.03 -2.57 -6.75
N ILE A 173 -6.90 -1.75 -7.79
CA ILE A 173 -7.94 -1.55 -8.80
C ILE A 173 -8.24 -2.85 -9.55
N LEU A 174 -7.22 -3.60 -9.97
CA LEU A 174 -7.40 -4.89 -10.66
C LEU A 174 -8.09 -5.93 -9.78
N MET A 175 -7.73 -6.01 -8.49
CA MET A 175 -8.41 -6.86 -7.51
C MET A 175 -9.88 -6.47 -7.37
N MET A 176 -10.17 -5.19 -7.24
CA MET A 176 -11.53 -4.67 -7.15
C MET A 176 -12.37 -4.96 -8.40
N GLN A 177 -11.80 -4.78 -9.60
CA GLN A 177 -12.50 -5.05 -10.85
C GLN A 177 -12.83 -6.54 -11.07
N ASN A 178 -11.99 -7.43 -10.56
CA ASN A 178 -12.12 -8.87 -10.77
C ASN A 178 -12.66 -9.62 -9.53
N ASP A 179 -13.08 -8.88 -8.50
CA ASP A 179 -13.70 -9.42 -7.28
C ASP A 179 -12.84 -10.52 -6.61
N PHE A 180 -11.56 -10.25 -6.41
CA PHE A 180 -10.66 -11.11 -5.65
C PHE A 180 -9.67 -10.31 -4.81
N ILE A 181 -9.10 -10.95 -3.80
CA ILE A 181 -7.99 -10.43 -2.99
C ILE A 181 -6.80 -11.37 -3.16
N ALA A 182 -5.67 -10.81 -3.55
CA ALA A 182 -4.41 -11.54 -3.65
C ALA A 182 -3.89 -11.92 -2.26
N PRO A 183 -3.20 -13.06 -2.10
CA PRO A 183 -2.66 -13.44 -0.81
C PRO A 183 -1.41 -12.64 -0.46
N SER A 184 -1.19 -12.43 0.84
CA SER A 184 0.13 -12.17 1.40
C SER A 184 0.81 -13.51 1.62
N ILE A 185 1.75 -13.87 0.76
CA ILE A 185 2.45 -15.17 0.83
C ILE A 185 3.57 -15.16 1.89
N ASN A 186 4.15 -16.34 2.13
CA ASN A 186 5.29 -16.55 3.04
C ASN A 186 4.97 -16.33 4.54
N ILE A 187 3.71 -16.27 4.93
CA ILE A 187 3.32 -16.19 6.33
C ILE A 187 3.21 -17.60 6.90
N ASN A 188 4.12 -17.97 7.81
CA ASN A 188 4.06 -19.20 8.57
C ASN A 188 3.37 -18.97 9.92
N THR A 189 3.68 -17.86 10.56
CA THR A 189 3.11 -17.49 11.86
C THR A 189 2.96 -15.96 11.87
N LEU A 190 1.74 -15.50 12.05
CA LEU A 190 1.47 -14.07 12.18
C LEU A 190 2.09 -13.49 13.46
N VAL A 191 2.49 -12.23 13.39
CA VAL A 191 2.88 -11.46 14.58
C VAL A 191 1.67 -11.25 15.51
N GLU A 192 1.93 -11.07 16.80
CA GLU A 192 0.88 -10.85 17.82
C GLU A 192 0.02 -9.61 17.49
N GLU A 193 0.61 -8.57 16.93
CA GLU A 193 -0.08 -7.37 16.52
C GLU A 193 -1.11 -7.59 15.40
N ALA A 194 -1.05 -8.72 14.68
CA ALA A 194 -2.08 -9.10 13.71
C ALA A 194 -3.30 -9.76 14.37
N GLU A 195 -3.28 -10.06 15.66
CA GLU A 195 -4.43 -10.66 16.36
C GLU A 195 -5.67 -9.77 16.24
N GLY A 196 -6.78 -10.39 15.83
CA GLY A 196 -8.05 -9.73 15.59
C GLY A 196 -8.18 -9.00 14.25
N LEU A 197 -7.13 -9.03 13.41
CA LEU A 197 -7.16 -8.53 12.04
C LEU A 197 -7.31 -9.67 11.03
N ASN A 198 -7.96 -9.39 9.91
CA ASN A 198 -8.14 -10.37 8.83
C ASN A 198 -7.04 -10.22 7.78
N ILE A 199 -5.90 -10.88 7.99
CA ILE A 199 -4.78 -10.89 7.04
C ILE A 199 -5.05 -11.93 5.95
N SER A 200 -5.04 -11.51 4.69
CA SER A 200 -5.24 -12.37 3.51
C SER A 200 -4.01 -13.27 3.30
N GLN A 201 -4.04 -14.50 3.81
CA GLN A 201 -2.97 -15.49 3.59
C GLN A 201 -3.23 -16.40 2.38
N LEU A 202 -4.46 -16.43 1.89
CA LEU A 202 -4.88 -17.18 0.72
C LEU A 202 -5.67 -16.27 -0.21
N MET A 203 -5.66 -16.59 -1.50
CA MET A 203 -6.51 -15.88 -2.46
C MET A 203 -7.99 -16.01 -2.06
N MET A 204 -8.67 -14.89 -1.97
CA MET A 204 -10.09 -14.83 -1.62
C MET A 204 -10.90 -14.32 -2.81
N LYS A 205 -12.03 -14.96 -3.11
CA LYS A 205 -13.05 -14.40 -4.00
C LYS A 205 -14.02 -13.60 -3.16
N GLN A 206 -14.02 -12.29 -3.36
CA GLN A 206 -14.84 -11.35 -2.59
C GLN A 206 -15.20 -10.17 -3.46
N LYS A 207 -16.47 -9.77 -3.46
CA LYS A 207 -16.87 -8.52 -4.10
C LYS A 207 -16.24 -7.35 -3.35
N LEU A 208 -15.57 -6.48 -4.11
CA LEU A 208 -14.93 -5.28 -3.60
C LEU A 208 -15.60 -4.06 -4.22
N GLN A 209 -16.11 -3.16 -3.42
CA GLN A 209 -16.69 -1.88 -3.84
C GLN A 209 -15.68 -0.74 -3.71
N ALA A 210 -14.88 -0.79 -2.64
CA ALA A 210 -13.84 0.18 -2.39
C ALA A 210 -12.59 -0.48 -1.79
N VAL A 211 -11.43 0.02 -2.18
CA VAL A 211 -10.12 -0.48 -1.74
C VAL A 211 -9.22 0.68 -1.35
N MET A 212 -8.42 0.47 -0.30
CA MET A 212 -7.41 1.43 0.14
C MET A 212 -6.00 0.92 -0.22
N SER A 213 -5.12 1.82 -0.65
CA SER A 213 -3.70 1.55 -0.85
C SER A 213 -2.87 2.51 -0.02
N ASN A 214 -1.97 1.97 0.80
CA ASN A 214 -1.13 2.72 1.73
C ASN A 214 0.33 2.73 1.29
N SER A 215 0.98 3.88 1.46
CA SER A 215 2.42 4.05 1.28
C SER A 215 2.98 4.90 2.43
N PHE A 216 3.83 4.30 3.27
CA PHE A 216 4.41 4.92 4.45
C PHE A 216 5.93 4.87 4.36
N GLY A 217 6.54 5.97 3.92
CA GLY A 217 7.96 6.05 3.59
C GLY A 217 8.82 6.56 4.73
N PHE A 218 10.13 6.35 4.57
CA PHE A 218 11.14 6.96 5.42
C PHE A 218 11.01 8.49 5.46
N GLY A 219 11.44 9.11 6.55
CA GLY A 219 11.25 10.53 6.81
C GLY A 219 9.83 10.89 7.29
N GLY A 220 8.99 9.88 7.57
CA GLY A 220 7.62 10.07 8.03
C GLY A 220 6.64 10.51 6.95
N THR A 221 6.96 10.30 5.68
CA THR A 221 6.06 10.60 4.56
C THR A 221 5.01 9.51 4.42
N ASN A 222 3.73 9.88 4.53
CA ASN A 222 2.60 8.97 4.48
C ASN A 222 1.63 9.38 3.38
N ALA A 223 1.08 8.40 2.66
CA ALA A 223 0.01 8.57 1.69
C ALA A 223 -0.98 7.41 1.77
N SER A 224 -2.27 7.72 1.68
CA SER A 224 -3.37 6.74 1.57
C SER A 224 -4.30 7.15 0.44
N LEU A 225 -4.63 6.21 -0.42
CA LEU A 225 -5.53 6.38 -1.55
C LEU A 225 -6.72 5.43 -1.42
N ILE A 226 -7.93 5.89 -1.73
CA ILE A 226 -9.12 5.04 -1.77
C ILE A 226 -9.71 5.10 -3.18
N PHE A 227 -9.87 3.93 -3.76
CA PHE A 227 -10.51 3.72 -5.05
C PHE A 227 -11.84 3.02 -4.86
N SER A 228 -12.87 3.46 -5.59
CA SER A 228 -14.18 2.80 -5.65
C SER A 228 -14.54 2.37 -7.06
N LYS A 229 -15.46 1.41 -7.19
CA LYS A 229 -16.05 1.07 -8.49
C LYS A 229 -16.81 2.26 -9.05
N PHE A 230 -16.75 2.42 -10.39
CA PHE A 230 -17.54 3.40 -11.12
C PHE A 230 -18.97 2.88 -11.38
#